data_7863ae2195a2835c6923142eac6a220c
#
_entry.id   7863ae2195a2835c6923142eac6a220c
#
_cell.length_a   1.000
_cell.length_b   1.000
_cell.length_c   1.000
_cell.angle_alpha   90.00
_cell.angle_beta   90.00
_cell.angle_gamma   90.00
#
_symmetry.space_group_name_H-M   'P 1'
#
loop_
_entity.id
_entity.type
_entity.pdbx_description
1 polymer ?
#
loop_
_entity_poly.entity_id
_entity_poly.type
_entity_poly.pdbx_seq_one_letter_code
_entity_poly.pdbx_strand_id
1 'polypeptide(L)'
;MEEPLRRGREQPPVDAAPPADLVAAPGYGARRMYQAYLAAWNRHVDPVLTGPQFAVLSAIRAYPASDQSSLAGAVALDTSTMADVCRRMERRGLITRTESPRDARRKILSLTADGTVALEGVTRRTRRLDQELLAAVPEERRTEIAGLLNTLGAHWEAVAEREGLGDPA
;
A
#
# COMPACT_ATOMS: atom_id res chain seq x y z
N MET A 1 41.50 36.52 22.92
CA MET A 1 40.89 35.18 23.18
C MET A 1 39.81 35.05 22.13
N GLU A 2 40.19 34.50 20.96
CA GLU A 2 39.32 34.36 19.79
C GLU A 2 38.58 33.05 19.88
N GLU A 3 37.26 33.12 19.76
CA GLU A 3 36.33 31.98 19.75
C GLU A 3 36.48 31.25 18.41
N PRO A 4 36.63 29.91 18.36
CA PRO A 4 36.79 29.21 17.10
C PRO A 4 35.44 29.14 16.37
N LEU A 5 35.43 29.71 15.16
CA LEU A 5 34.36 29.64 14.17
C LEU A 5 33.82 28.21 14.05
N ARG A 6 32.50 28.02 14.34
CA ARG A 6 31.78 26.81 14.09
C ARG A 6 31.89 26.48 12.60
N ARG A 7 32.57 25.38 12.28
CA ARG A 7 32.56 24.81 10.94
C ARG A 7 31.12 24.44 10.62
N GLY A 8 30.53 25.15 9.66
CA GLY A 8 29.24 24.77 9.10
C GLY A 8 29.28 23.30 8.63
N ARG A 9 28.32 22.51 9.01
CA ARG A 9 28.15 21.20 8.41
C ARG A 9 27.89 21.43 6.92
N GLU A 10 28.86 21.11 6.08
CA GLU A 10 28.64 21.01 4.64
C GLU A 10 27.48 20.06 4.41
N GLN A 11 26.41 20.54 3.81
CA GLN A 11 25.31 19.71 3.36
C GLN A 11 25.87 18.76 2.29
N PRO A 12 25.66 17.45 2.40
CA PRO A 12 26.10 16.53 1.36
C PRO A 12 25.45 16.90 0.02
N PRO A 13 26.17 16.76 -1.10
CA PRO A 13 25.62 17.05 -2.42
C PRO A 13 24.33 16.25 -2.65
N VAL A 14 23.36 16.84 -3.32
CA VAL A 14 22.01 16.27 -3.59
C VAL A 14 22.09 14.93 -4.33
N ASP A 15 23.22 14.64 -5.00
CA ASP A 15 23.50 13.41 -5.75
C ASP A 15 24.34 12.38 -4.99
N ALA A 16 24.50 12.53 -3.68
CA ALA A 16 25.26 11.55 -2.90
C ALA A 16 24.55 10.19 -2.91
N ALA A 17 25.27 9.14 -3.28
CA ALA A 17 24.78 7.77 -3.16
C ALA A 17 24.42 7.46 -1.70
N PRO A 18 23.33 6.70 -1.46
CA PRO A 18 22.95 6.35 -0.10
C PRO A 18 24.07 5.51 0.56
N PRO A 19 24.30 5.69 1.89
CA PRO A 19 25.28 4.89 2.62
C PRO A 19 25.07 3.38 2.47
N ALA A 20 26.16 2.61 2.44
CA ALA A 20 26.10 1.16 2.23
C ALA A 20 25.24 0.44 3.28
N ASP A 21 25.37 0.84 4.56
CA ASP A 21 24.57 0.27 5.66
C ASP A 21 23.07 0.50 5.47
N LEU A 22 22.70 1.68 4.94
CA LEU A 22 21.31 1.98 4.62
C LEU A 22 20.80 1.13 3.47
N VAL A 23 21.61 0.93 2.42
CA VAL A 23 21.23 0.11 1.25
C VAL A 23 21.05 -1.36 1.64
N ALA A 24 21.84 -1.85 2.60
CA ALA A 24 21.74 -3.21 3.12
C ALA A 24 20.50 -3.43 4.00
N ALA A 25 19.86 -2.35 4.51
CA ALA A 25 18.70 -2.47 5.39
C ALA A 25 17.41 -2.82 4.62
N PRO A 26 16.72 -3.93 4.96
CA PRO A 26 15.47 -4.33 4.28
C PRO A 26 14.40 -3.24 4.29
N GLY A 27 14.26 -2.52 5.41
CA GLY A 27 13.29 -1.42 5.55
C GLY A 27 13.54 -0.26 4.57
N TYR A 28 14.80 0.03 4.25
CA TYR A 28 15.13 1.02 3.22
C TYR A 28 14.70 0.55 1.83
N GLY A 29 14.97 -0.71 1.51
CA GLY A 29 14.56 -1.32 0.25
C GLY A 29 13.04 -1.27 0.06
N ALA A 30 12.29 -1.69 1.06
CA ALA A 30 10.83 -1.66 1.04
C ALA A 30 10.28 -0.23 0.88
N ARG A 31 10.81 0.75 1.64
CA ARG A 31 10.41 2.15 1.51
C ARG A 31 10.70 2.70 0.12
N ARG A 32 11.88 2.41 -0.44
CA ARG A 32 12.26 2.86 -1.78
C ARG A 32 11.34 2.27 -2.86
N MET A 33 11.05 0.97 -2.77
CA MET A 33 10.13 0.29 -3.68
C MET A 33 8.73 0.88 -3.60
N TYR A 34 8.23 1.12 -2.40
CA TYR A 34 6.90 1.69 -2.19
C TYR A 34 6.79 3.11 -2.75
N GLN A 35 7.80 3.96 -2.55
CA GLN A 35 7.81 5.32 -3.12
C GLN A 35 7.84 5.30 -4.66
N ALA A 36 8.65 4.42 -5.25
CA ALA A 36 8.68 4.22 -6.70
C ALA A 36 7.34 3.71 -7.25
N TYR A 37 6.72 2.76 -6.54
CA TYR A 37 5.38 2.25 -6.87
C TYR A 37 4.32 3.36 -6.84
N LEU A 38 4.29 4.20 -5.80
CA LEU A 38 3.34 5.32 -5.71
C LEU A 38 3.52 6.32 -6.87
N ALA A 39 4.76 6.65 -7.22
CA ALA A 39 5.06 7.54 -8.34
C ALA A 39 4.60 6.92 -9.68
N ALA A 40 4.86 5.63 -9.88
CA ALA A 40 4.44 4.89 -11.06
C ALA A 40 2.91 4.77 -11.14
N TRP A 41 2.24 4.49 -10.02
CA TRP A 41 0.78 4.46 -9.93
C TRP A 41 0.16 5.79 -10.37
N ASN A 42 0.58 6.89 -9.77
CA ASN A 42 0.05 8.22 -10.08
C ASN A 42 0.26 8.61 -11.55
N ARG A 43 1.34 8.16 -12.15
CA ARG A 43 1.69 8.49 -13.54
C ARG A 43 1.00 7.59 -14.56
N HIS A 44 0.85 6.30 -14.27
CA HIS A 44 0.49 5.29 -15.28
C HIS A 44 -0.85 4.61 -15.03
N VAL A 45 -1.37 4.67 -13.80
CA VAL A 45 -2.65 4.02 -13.46
C VAL A 45 -3.75 5.06 -13.26
N ASP A 46 -3.72 5.79 -12.15
CA ASP A 46 -4.75 6.77 -11.85
C ASP A 46 -4.29 7.78 -10.80
N PRO A 47 -4.33 9.10 -11.08
CA PRO A 47 -3.97 10.11 -10.08
C PRO A 47 -5.07 10.35 -9.03
N VAL A 48 -6.29 9.89 -9.28
CA VAL A 48 -7.47 10.16 -8.43
C VAL A 48 -7.90 8.95 -7.62
N LEU A 49 -7.83 7.74 -8.21
CA LEU A 49 -8.09 6.49 -7.52
C LEU A 49 -6.75 5.90 -7.02
N THR A 50 -6.50 6.02 -5.71
CA THR A 50 -5.25 5.55 -5.10
C THR A 50 -5.17 4.02 -5.01
N GLY A 51 -3.95 3.47 -4.85
CA GLY A 51 -3.75 2.03 -4.66
C GLY A 51 -4.61 1.43 -3.54
N PRO A 52 -4.67 2.02 -2.34
CA PRO A 52 -5.58 1.54 -1.28
C PRO A 52 -7.06 1.56 -1.67
N GLN A 53 -7.53 2.57 -2.39
CA GLN A 53 -8.91 2.60 -2.88
C GLN A 53 -9.17 1.50 -3.91
N PHE A 54 -8.23 1.26 -4.82
CA PHE A 54 -8.31 0.15 -5.78
C PHE A 54 -8.35 -1.20 -5.06
N ALA A 55 -7.51 -1.41 -4.04
CA ALA A 55 -7.51 -2.63 -3.24
C ALA A 55 -8.87 -2.87 -2.57
N VAL A 56 -9.46 -1.84 -1.94
CA VAL A 56 -10.77 -1.94 -1.30
C VAL A 56 -11.87 -2.25 -2.32
N LEU A 57 -11.93 -1.57 -3.48
CA LEU A 57 -12.91 -1.88 -4.53
C LEU A 57 -12.75 -3.33 -5.04
N SER A 58 -11.49 -3.79 -5.18
CA SER A 58 -11.19 -5.18 -5.59
C SER A 58 -11.68 -6.19 -4.56
N ALA A 59 -11.47 -5.92 -3.27
CA ALA A 59 -11.92 -6.78 -2.18
C ALA A 59 -13.45 -6.84 -2.08
N ILE A 60 -14.16 -5.70 -2.23
CA ILE A 60 -15.63 -5.67 -2.27
C ILE A 60 -16.17 -6.53 -3.40
N ARG A 61 -15.54 -6.49 -4.58
CA ARG A 61 -15.91 -7.33 -5.72
C ARG A 61 -15.67 -8.81 -5.47
N ALA A 62 -14.52 -9.13 -4.85
CA ALA A 62 -14.12 -10.51 -4.59
C ALA A 62 -14.92 -11.17 -3.45
N TYR A 63 -15.35 -10.37 -2.47
CA TYR A 63 -16.04 -10.83 -1.26
C TYR A 63 -17.36 -10.09 -1.05
N PRO A 64 -18.40 -10.36 -1.86
CA PRO A 64 -19.69 -9.69 -1.74
C PRO A 64 -20.31 -9.88 -0.36
N ALA A 65 -21.03 -8.87 0.11
CA ALA A 65 -21.70 -8.86 1.41
C ALA A 65 -20.75 -8.95 2.64
N SER A 66 -19.46 -8.75 2.46
CA SER A 66 -18.51 -8.65 3.57
C SER A 66 -18.59 -7.29 4.25
N ASP A 67 -18.34 -7.30 5.55
CA ASP A 67 -18.29 -6.05 6.31
C ASP A 67 -16.92 -5.37 6.22
N GLN A 68 -16.94 -4.08 6.56
CA GLN A 68 -15.77 -3.20 6.46
C GLN A 68 -14.57 -3.72 7.24
N SER A 69 -14.76 -4.30 8.43
CA SER A 69 -13.65 -4.78 9.26
C SER A 69 -12.98 -6.01 8.67
N SER A 70 -13.79 -6.96 8.16
CA SER A 70 -13.27 -8.15 7.47
C SER A 70 -12.49 -7.78 6.20
N LEU A 71 -12.97 -6.79 5.44
CA LEU A 71 -12.27 -6.34 4.24
C LEU A 71 -10.99 -5.58 4.55
N ALA A 72 -10.89 -4.88 5.69
CA ALA A 72 -9.67 -4.18 6.10
C ALA A 72 -8.49 -5.15 6.21
N GLY A 73 -8.67 -6.28 6.89
CA GLY A 73 -7.65 -7.33 6.97
C GLY A 73 -7.26 -7.91 5.61
N ALA A 74 -8.25 -8.12 4.72
CA ALA A 74 -7.99 -8.66 3.39
C ALA A 74 -7.14 -7.74 2.48
N VAL A 75 -7.06 -6.43 2.78
CA VAL A 75 -6.32 -5.44 1.98
C VAL A 75 -5.17 -4.79 2.75
N ALA A 76 -4.76 -5.39 3.88
CA ALA A 76 -3.68 -4.91 4.73
C ALA A 76 -3.83 -3.41 5.11
N LEU A 77 -5.05 -3.01 5.50
CA LEU A 77 -5.34 -1.67 6.01
C LEU A 77 -5.75 -1.73 7.48
N ASP A 78 -5.22 -0.81 8.28
CA ASP A 78 -5.73 -0.60 9.63
C ASP A 78 -7.17 -0.05 9.60
N THR A 79 -7.88 -0.22 10.73
CA THR A 79 -9.30 0.14 10.84
C THR A 79 -9.57 1.61 10.55
N SER A 80 -8.67 2.51 10.95
CA SER A 80 -8.83 3.96 10.78
C SER A 80 -8.64 4.35 9.31
N THR A 81 -7.61 3.84 8.68
CA THR A 81 -7.33 4.03 7.25
C THR A 81 -8.47 3.46 6.39
N MET A 82 -8.94 2.25 6.71
CA MET A 82 -10.08 1.64 6.02
C MET A 82 -11.34 2.50 6.13
N ALA A 83 -11.65 3.04 7.32
CA ALA A 83 -12.80 3.91 7.51
C ALA A 83 -12.71 5.20 6.68
N ASP A 84 -11.51 5.80 6.61
CA ASP A 84 -11.27 7.02 5.81
C ASP A 84 -11.37 6.75 4.31
N VAL A 85 -10.82 5.65 3.85
CA VAL A 85 -10.91 5.21 2.43
C VAL A 85 -12.37 5.00 2.06
N CYS A 86 -13.13 4.24 2.88
CA CYS A 86 -14.54 3.98 2.62
C CYS A 86 -15.39 5.26 2.58
N ARG A 87 -15.19 6.19 3.54
CA ARG A 87 -15.92 7.48 3.54
C ARG A 87 -15.64 8.30 2.28
N ARG A 88 -14.41 8.32 1.82
CA ARG A 88 -14.05 9.03 0.58
C ARG A 88 -14.68 8.40 -0.66
N MET A 89 -14.69 7.08 -0.74
CA MET A 89 -15.29 6.36 -1.86
C MET A 89 -16.82 6.47 -1.87
N GLU A 90 -17.47 6.42 -0.71
CA GLU A 90 -18.90 6.64 -0.56
C GLU A 90 -19.32 8.06 -1.01
N ARG A 91 -18.59 9.10 -0.57
CA ARG A 91 -18.83 10.48 -1.03
C ARG A 91 -18.65 10.66 -2.53
N ARG A 92 -17.80 9.85 -3.16
CA ARG A 92 -17.59 9.83 -4.61
C ARG A 92 -18.61 8.96 -5.35
N GLY A 93 -19.55 8.33 -4.64
CA GLY A 93 -20.54 7.45 -5.23
C GLY A 93 -20.01 6.13 -5.77
N LEU A 94 -18.80 5.71 -5.37
CA LEU A 94 -18.18 4.46 -5.86
C LEU A 94 -18.64 3.22 -5.08
N ILE A 95 -19.02 3.40 -3.82
CA ILE A 95 -19.55 2.34 -2.95
C ILE A 95 -20.79 2.83 -2.18
N THR A 96 -21.57 1.87 -1.70
CA THR A 96 -22.61 2.08 -0.68
C THR A 96 -22.21 1.38 0.61
N ARG A 97 -22.72 1.89 1.74
CA ARG A 97 -22.50 1.35 3.08
C ARG A 97 -23.86 1.16 3.73
N THR A 98 -24.23 -0.08 3.97
CA THR A 98 -25.49 -0.43 4.62
C THR A 98 -25.24 -1.13 5.96
N GLU A 99 -26.18 -1.04 6.89
CA GLU A 99 -26.09 -1.79 8.12
C GLU A 99 -26.23 -3.28 7.88
N SER A 100 -25.42 -4.06 8.60
CA SER A 100 -25.57 -5.52 8.54
C SER A 100 -26.89 -5.94 9.19
N PRO A 101 -27.67 -6.81 8.55
CA PRO A 101 -28.91 -7.35 9.15
C PRO A 101 -28.66 -8.17 10.44
N ARG A 102 -27.41 -8.62 10.63
CA ARG A 102 -27.03 -9.44 11.80
C ARG A 102 -26.45 -8.63 12.94
N ASP A 103 -25.86 -7.47 12.63
CA ASP A 103 -25.25 -6.58 13.62
C ASP A 103 -25.18 -5.15 13.05
N ALA A 104 -26.01 -4.26 13.52
CA ALA A 104 -26.11 -2.86 13.06
C ALA A 104 -24.78 -2.06 13.24
N ARG A 105 -23.86 -2.54 14.09
CA ARG A 105 -22.53 -1.92 14.26
C ARG A 105 -21.61 -2.19 13.07
N ARG A 106 -21.89 -3.25 12.30
CA ARG A 106 -21.09 -3.64 11.13
C ARG A 106 -21.70 -3.02 9.88
N LYS A 107 -20.84 -2.47 9.03
CA LYS A 107 -21.24 -1.88 7.74
C LYS A 107 -20.83 -2.82 6.61
N ILE A 108 -21.84 -3.29 5.87
CA ILE A 108 -21.65 -4.05 4.64
C ILE A 108 -21.30 -3.07 3.52
N LEU A 109 -20.31 -3.39 2.73
CA LEU A 109 -19.86 -2.60 1.60
C LEU A 109 -20.34 -3.24 0.29
N SER A 110 -20.78 -2.39 -0.65
CA SER A 110 -21.16 -2.82 -1.99
C SER A 110 -20.68 -1.82 -3.03
N LEU A 111 -20.26 -2.31 -4.20
CA LEU A 111 -19.95 -1.43 -5.34
C LEU A 111 -21.24 -0.83 -5.89
N THR A 112 -21.15 0.43 -6.31
CA THR A 112 -22.14 1.03 -7.20
C THR A 112 -21.84 0.66 -8.66
N ALA A 113 -22.72 1.03 -9.59
CA ALA A 113 -22.43 0.96 -11.03
C ALA A 113 -21.17 1.74 -11.39
N ASP A 114 -21.05 2.97 -10.88
CA ASP A 114 -19.88 3.84 -11.12
C ASP A 114 -18.61 3.24 -10.49
N GLY A 115 -18.71 2.63 -9.30
CA GLY A 115 -17.61 1.93 -8.66
C GLY A 115 -17.13 0.73 -9.48
N THR A 116 -18.05 -0.01 -10.08
CA THR A 116 -17.72 -1.14 -10.97
C THR A 116 -16.97 -0.66 -12.21
N VAL A 117 -17.47 0.37 -12.88
CA VAL A 117 -16.82 0.96 -14.06
C VAL A 117 -15.44 1.50 -13.72
N ALA A 118 -15.31 2.24 -12.61
CA ALA A 118 -14.03 2.76 -12.14
C ALA A 118 -13.03 1.64 -11.87
N LEU A 119 -13.44 0.57 -11.17
CA LEU A 119 -12.61 -0.59 -10.88
C LEU A 119 -12.12 -1.29 -12.16
N GLU A 120 -12.99 -1.51 -13.13
CA GLU A 120 -12.62 -2.15 -14.41
C GLU A 120 -11.60 -1.31 -15.18
N GLY A 121 -11.81 0.00 -15.24
CA GLY A 121 -10.92 0.92 -15.90
C GLY A 121 -9.52 0.90 -15.29
N VAL A 122 -9.41 0.91 -13.96
CA VAL A 122 -8.15 0.86 -13.23
C VAL A 122 -7.50 -0.52 -13.33
N THR A 123 -8.26 -1.61 -13.26
CA THR A 123 -7.73 -2.98 -13.32
C THR A 123 -6.89 -3.23 -14.58
N ARG A 124 -7.31 -2.72 -15.74
CA ARG A 124 -6.52 -2.87 -16.98
C ARG A 124 -5.17 -2.16 -16.90
N ARG A 125 -5.16 -0.94 -16.36
CA ARG A 125 -3.93 -0.14 -16.21
C ARG A 125 -2.99 -0.73 -15.15
N THR A 126 -3.55 -1.23 -14.05
CA THR A 126 -2.79 -1.88 -12.99
C THR A 126 -2.06 -3.12 -13.51
N ARG A 127 -2.74 -3.99 -14.26
CA ARG A 127 -2.08 -5.18 -14.87
C ARG A 127 -0.90 -4.80 -15.76
N ARG A 128 -1.02 -3.72 -16.52
CA ARG A 128 0.08 -3.23 -17.34
C ARG A 128 1.23 -2.70 -16.48
N LEU A 129 0.92 -1.94 -15.43
CA LEU A 129 1.94 -1.47 -14.48
C LEU A 129 2.66 -2.65 -13.83
N ASP A 130 1.94 -3.67 -13.36
CA ASP A 130 2.53 -4.87 -12.73
C ASP A 130 3.51 -5.57 -13.67
N GLN A 131 3.18 -5.68 -14.96
CA GLN A 131 4.08 -6.23 -15.98
C GLN A 131 5.35 -5.39 -16.13
N GLU A 132 5.23 -4.08 -16.18
CA GLU A 132 6.38 -3.15 -16.30
C GLU A 132 7.26 -3.17 -15.03
N LEU A 133 6.65 -3.21 -13.83
CA LEU A 133 7.40 -3.29 -12.59
C LEU A 133 8.23 -4.58 -12.46
N LEU A 134 7.77 -5.66 -13.06
CA LEU A 134 8.46 -6.94 -13.08
C LEU A 134 9.28 -7.17 -14.36
N ALA A 135 9.37 -6.20 -15.29
CA ALA A 135 10.06 -6.38 -16.56
C ALA A 135 11.57 -6.65 -16.38
N ALA A 136 12.20 -6.15 -15.32
CA ALA A 136 13.59 -6.43 -14.98
C ALA A 136 13.82 -7.86 -14.42
N VAL A 137 12.74 -8.61 -14.16
CA VAL A 137 12.79 -9.98 -13.61
C VAL A 137 12.45 -10.97 -14.71
N PRO A 138 13.27 -12.04 -14.92
CA PRO A 138 12.94 -13.13 -15.84
C PRO A 138 11.54 -13.68 -15.56
N GLU A 139 10.80 -14.02 -16.62
CA GLU A 139 9.38 -14.37 -16.53
C GLU A 139 9.12 -15.55 -15.59
N GLU A 140 10.00 -16.56 -15.67
CA GLU A 140 9.94 -17.75 -14.82
C GLU A 140 10.13 -17.46 -13.32
N ARG A 141 10.71 -16.31 -12.96
CA ARG A 141 10.92 -15.89 -11.57
C ARG A 141 9.89 -14.91 -11.03
N ARG A 142 9.00 -14.39 -11.86
CA ARG A 142 8.04 -13.34 -11.45
C ARG A 142 7.08 -13.82 -10.36
N THR A 143 6.58 -15.06 -10.48
CA THR A 143 5.72 -15.67 -9.47
C THR A 143 6.47 -15.87 -8.15
N GLU A 144 7.73 -16.31 -8.20
CA GLU A 144 8.59 -16.43 -7.01
C GLU A 144 8.78 -15.11 -6.30
N ILE A 145 9.11 -14.04 -7.03
CA ILE A 145 9.29 -12.69 -6.45
C ILE A 145 8.00 -12.18 -5.81
N ALA A 146 6.86 -12.32 -6.47
CA ALA A 146 5.57 -11.95 -5.89
C ALA A 146 5.27 -12.74 -4.61
N GLY A 147 5.57 -14.04 -4.59
CA GLY A 147 5.44 -14.88 -3.40
C GLY A 147 6.36 -14.43 -2.25
N LEU A 148 7.61 -14.11 -2.54
CA LEU A 148 8.56 -13.60 -1.53
C LEU A 148 8.10 -12.26 -0.93
N LEU A 149 7.62 -11.32 -1.75
CA LEU A 149 7.08 -10.05 -1.27
C LEU A 149 5.90 -10.25 -0.32
N ASN A 150 4.97 -11.15 -0.63
CA ASN A 150 3.85 -11.49 0.23
C ASN A 150 4.31 -12.15 1.54
N THR A 151 5.27 -13.08 1.47
CA THR A 151 5.83 -13.75 2.65
C THR A 151 6.52 -12.76 3.59
N LEU A 152 7.33 -11.86 3.03
CA LEU A 152 7.99 -10.81 3.80
C LEU A 152 6.98 -9.84 4.42
N GLY A 153 5.95 -9.43 3.65
CA GLY A 153 4.88 -8.57 4.15
C GLY A 153 4.19 -9.18 5.36
N ALA A 154 3.69 -10.41 5.24
CA ALA A 154 3.03 -11.12 6.34
C ALA A 154 3.94 -11.30 7.56
N HIS A 155 5.24 -11.57 7.34
CA HIS A 155 6.20 -11.67 8.45
C HIS A 155 6.41 -10.33 9.16
N TRP A 156 6.50 -9.23 8.42
CA TRP A 156 6.68 -7.90 9.01
C TRP A 156 5.45 -7.44 9.77
N GLU A 157 4.25 -7.75 9.29
CA GLU A 157 2.99 -7.53 10.02
C GLU A 157 3.03 -8.26 11.36
N ALA A 158 3.40 -9.55 11.38
CA ALA A 158 3.54 -10.33 12.61
C ALA A 158 4.63 -9.79 13.55
N VAL A 159 5.71 -9.21 13.02
CA VAL A 159 6.75 -8.55 13.84
C VAL A 159 6.22 -7.25 14.45
N ALA A 160 5.43 -6.48 13.71
CA ALA A 160 4.85 -5.24 14.21
C ALA A 160 3.83 -5.45 15.36
N GLU A 161 3.19 -6.62 15.41
CA GLU A 161 2.24 -6.98 16.48
C GLU A 161 2.92 -7.47 17.77
N ARG A 162 4.23 -7.76 17.75
CA ARG A 162 4.96 -8.23 18.94
C ARG A 162 5.25 -7.09 19.90
N GLU A 163 5.06 -7.31 21.18
CA GLU A 163 5.50 -6.42 22.25
C GLU A 163 7.04 -6.48 22.39
N GLY A 164 7.71 -5.54 21.69
CA GLY A 164 9.18 -5.39 21.76
C GLY A 164 9.97 -6.45 20.96
N LEU A 165 10.97 -5.97 20.23
CA LEU A 165 12.07 -6.82 19.81
C LEU A 165 13.02 -6.89 21.01
N GLY A 166 13.28 -8.09 21.57
CA GLY A 166 14.25 -8.26 22.65
C GLY A 166 15.58 -7.58 22.28
N ASP A 167 16.28 -7.03 23.29
CA ASP A 167 17.60 -6.44 23.08
C ASP A 167 18.51 -7.45 22.36
N PRO A 168 19.23 -7.03 21.33
CA PRO A 168 20.22 -7.88 20.69
C PRO A 168 21.30 -8.26 21.72
N ALA A 169 21.50 -9.55 21.89
CA ALA A 169 22.56 -10.09 22.75
C ALA A 169 23.96 -9.72 22.25
#